data_68b83b811ec4be3aa61868b98940cc50
#
_entry.id   68b83b811ec4be3aa61868b98940cc50
#
_cell.length_a   1.000
_cell.length_b   1.000
_cell.length_c   1.000
_cell.angle_alpha   90.00
_cell.angle_beta   90.00
_cell.angle_gamma   90.00
#
_symmetry.space_group_name_H-M   'P 1'
#
loop_
_entity.id
_entity.type
_entity.pdbx_description
1 polymer ?
#
loop_
_entity_poly.entity_id
_entity_poly.type
_entity_poly.pdbx_seq_one_letter_code
_entity_poly.pdbx_strand_id
1 'polypeptide(L)'
;MKYKVKDIALADLGRRLIETEEPEMPGLMETRRKYGPKKPLKGARVMGSLHMTVETAILIETLKVLGADVRWASCNIFSTNDAAAAAIAKTGTPVFAWKGETVEEYWWCTREALTWPDGQGPDLIVDDGGDATLFIHRGLACEEALKGAKGLKAAKGLNGLKALMGLKNLSAEEEALYAEILQALAQDPSWFSKAAVRIRGVSEETTTGVHRLYQLEAKGELLFPAVNVNDSVTKSKFDNIYGCRESLVDGIKRATDVMLAGKNAFVCGYGDVGKGCAESLRENHCRVRVSEVDPICALQACMAGFDVGTVKDALKWANLFVTTTGNVDIITAEDMAKMRDQTIVCNIGHFDAEIQVARLMAWPGVKRTTIKPQVDRFTFKDGHSIYLLAEGRLVNLGCATGHPGFVMSSSFTNQCLAQMMLWKGGVKGVVRLPKKLDEEVARLHLAARGAKLTRLTKRQADYIGVPVDGPFKPEHYRY
;
A
#
# COMPACT_ATOMS: atom_id res chain seq x y z
N MET A 1 8.02 -8.54 23.39
CA MET A 1 8.21 -7.07 23.51
C MET A 1 6.85 -6.40 23.41
N LYS A 2 6.59 -5.28 24.12
CA LYS A 2 5.28 -4.61 24.03
C LYS A 2 5.13 -3.75 22.76
N TYR A 3 6.18 -3.08 22.32
CA TYR A 3 6.29 -2.30 21.09
C TYR A 3 7.74 -2.00 20.76
N LYS A 4 8.02 -1.57 19.51
CA LYS A 4 9.29 -0.94 19.12
C LYS A 4 9.01 0.18 18.12
N VAL A 5 9.29 1.42 18.52
CA VAL A 5 9.14 2.64 17.71
C VAL A 5 10.43 3.44 17.78
N LYS A 6 10.58 4.47 16.92
CA LYS A 6 11.80 5.29 16.84
C LYS A 6 12.14 5.96 18.16
N ASP A 7 11.15 6.71 18.68
CA ASP A 7 11.27 7.45 19.95
C ASP A 7 9.88 7.65 20.57
N ILE A 8 9.64 7.06 21.73
CA ILE A 8 8.36 7.19 22.45
C ILE A 8 8.08 8.61 22.95
N ALA A 9 9.10 9.46 23.09
CA ALA A 9 8.95 10.86 23.46
C ALA A 9 8.15 11.68 22.43
N LEU A 10 8.07 11.22 21.19
CA LEU A 10 7.26 11.84 20.13
C LEU A 10 5.75 11.65 20.30
N ALA A 11 5.29 10.86 21.28
CA ALA A 11 3.89 10.47 21.42
C ALA A 11 2.93 11.66 21.58
N ASP A 12 3.33 12.71 22.29
CA ASP A 12 2.46 13.88 22.50
C ASP A 12 2.34 14.73 21.21
N LEU A 13 3.39 14.77 20.37
CA LEU A 13 3.30 15.34 19.03
C LEU A 13 2.36 14.49 18.16
N GLY A 14 2.55 13.17 18.16
CA GLY A 14 1.71 12.25 17.41
C GLY A 14 0.24 12.34 17.78
N ARG A 15 -0.09 12.51 19.08
CA ARG A 15 -1.48 12.70 19.53
C ARG A 15 -2.09 13.96 18.92
N ARG A 16 -1.38 15.08 18.92
CA ARG A 16 -1.88 16.33 18.32
C ARG A 16 -2.08 16.18 16.79
N LEU A 17 -1.18 15.47 16.10
CA LEU A 17 -1.35 15.18 14.67
C LEU A 17 -2.61 14.35 14.41
N ILE A 18 -2.85 13.30 15.20
CA ILE A 18 -4.03 12.44 15.10
C ILE A 18 -5.31 13.25 15.35
N GLU A 19 -5.36 14.08 16.41
CA GLU A 19 -6.50 14.94 16.73
C GLU A 19 -6.79 15.99 15.64
N THR A 20 -5.74 16.48 14.96
CA THR A 20 -5.89 17.40 13.83
C THR A 20 -6.46 16.68 12.59
N GLU A 21 -6.11 15.42 12.38
CA GLU A 21 -6.50 14.64 11.20
C GLU A 21 -7.87 13.96 11.35
N GLU A 22 -8.33 13.68 12.57
CA GLU A 22 -9.64 13.02 12.80
C GLU A 22 -10.82 13.71 12.09
N PRO A 23 -10.96 15.06 12.09
CA PRO A 23 -12.02 15.75 11.35
C PRO A 23 -11.95 15.55 9.82
N GLU A 24 -10.76 15.33 9.28
CA GLU A 24 -10.56 15.05 7.85
C GLU A 24 -10.89 13.60 7.47
N MET A 25 -11.16 12.73 8.47
CA MET A 25 -11.49 11.32 8.29
C MET A 25 -12.94 10.97 8.70
N PRO A 26 -13.95 11.64 8.12
CA PRO A 26 -15.34 11.56 8.58
C PRO A 26 -15.94 10.16 8.47
N GLY A 27 -15.54 9.36 7.50
CA GLY A 27 -16.02 7.99 7.35
C GLY A 27 -15.65 7.09 8.52
N LEU A 28 -14.41 7.22 9.03
CA LEU A 28 -13.97 6.48 10.22
C LEU A 28 -14.68 7.01 11.49
N MET A 29 -14.85 8.32 11.62
CA MET A 29 -15.57 8.89 12.76
C MET A 29 -17.02 8.40 12.77
N GLU A 30 -17.70 8.41 11.64
CA GLU A 30 -19.06 7.87 11.53
C GLU A 30 -19.11 6.35 11.73
N THR A 31 -18.07 5.61 11.32
CA THR A 31 -17.92 4.18 11.60
C THR A 31 -17.83 3.92 13.10
N ARG A 32 -17.00 4.68 13.83
CA ARG A 32 -16.94 4.62 15.30
C ARG A 32 -18.32 4.88 15.94
N ARG A 33 -19.00 5.94 15.48
CA ARG A 33 -20.33 6.32 16.00
C ARG A 33 -21.39 5.25 15.75
N LYS A 34 -21.46 4.70 14.52
CA LYS A 34 -22.50 3.77 14.08
C LYS A 34 -22.29 2.35 14.59
N TYR A 35 -21.08 1.85 14.57
CA TYR A 35 -20.76 0.44 14.83
C TYR A 35 -20.08 0.23 16.19
N GLY A 36 -19.37 1.23 16.73
CA GLY A 36 -18.63 1.14 17.98
C GLY A 36 -19.44 0.64 19.17
N PRO A 37 -20.69 1.12 19.40
CA PRO A 37 -21.53 0.64 20.52
C PRO A 37 -21.79 -0.86 20.49
N LYS A 38 -21.82 -1.48 19.30
CA LYS A 38 -22.08 -2.92 19.11
C LYS A 38 -20.83 -3.78 19.22
N LYS A 39 -19.64 -3.19 19.14
CA LYS A 39 -18.34 -3.86 19.15
C LYS A 39 -18.28 -5.08 18.21
N PRO A 40 -18.52 -4.92 16.89
CA PRO A 40 -18.66 -6.03 15.95
C PRO A 40 -17.39 -6.90 15.80
N LEU A 41 -16.22 -6.37 16.20
CA LEU A 41 -14.92 -7.09 16.20
C LEU A 41 -14.53 -7.57 17.62
N LYS A 42 -15.47 -7.63 18.57
CA LYS A 42 -15.14 -8.07 19.94
C LYS A 42 -14.49 -9.47 19.93
N GLY A 43 -13.29 -9.53 20.51
CA GLY A 43 -12.49 -10.76 20.62
C GLY A 43 -11.64 -11.10 19.40
N ALA A 44 -11.74 -10.33 18.31
CA ALA A 44 -10.88 -10.50 17.15
C ALA A 44 -9.47 -9.95 17.42
N ARG A 45 -8.44 -10.77 17.10
CA ARG A 45 -7.05 -10.34 17.01
C ARG A 45 -6.76 -9.87 15.59
N VAL A 46 -6.50 -8.58 15.41
CA VAL A 46 -6.24 -7.97 14.10
C VAL A 46 -4.77 -7.56 14.02
N MET A 47 -4.05 -8.15 13.08
CA MET A 47 -2.71 -7.68 12.71
C MET A 47 -2.83 -6.77 11.51
N GLY A 48 -2.18 -5.60 11.56
CA GLY A 48 -2.04 -4.71 10.43
C GLY A 48 -0.60 -4.68 9.92
N SER A 49 -0.45 -4.85 8.61
CA SER A 49 0.75 -4.62 7.81
C SER A 49 0.41 -3.57 6.77
N LEU A 50 0.39 -2.31 7.21
CA LEU A 50 0.00 -1.18 6.38
C LEU A 50 0.74 0.07 6.88
N HIS A 51 1.06 1.00 5.97
CA HIS A 51 1.84 2.21 6.27
C HIS A 51 1.46 2.85 7.61
N MET A 52 2.39 2.98 8.56
CA MET A 52 2.11 3.54 9.88
C MET A 52 2.10 5.08 9.84
N THR A 53 1.09 5.65 9.21
CA THR A 53 0.87 7.09 9.08
C THR A 53 -0.07 7.63 10.18
N VAL A 54 -0.37 8.93 10.16
CA VAL A 54 -1.35 9.55 11.07
C VAL A 54 -2.75 8.99 10.83
N GLU A 55 -3.14 8.83 9.58
CA GLU A 55 -4.43 8.28 9.15
C GLU A 55 -4.58 6.82 9.61
N THR A 56 -3.49 6.06 9.53
CA THR A 56 -3.44 4.67 10.02
C THR A 56 -3.59 4.59 11.53
N ALA A 57 -3.05 5.55 12.27
CA ALA A 57 -3.29 5.63 13.71
C ALA A 57 -4.80 5.74 14.02
N ILE A 58 -5.55 6.52 13.22
CA ILE A 58 -7.00 6.67 13.34
C ILE A 58 -7.73 5.36 12.97
N LEU A 59 -7.26 4.63 11.95
CA LEU A 59 -7.76 3.28 11.64
C LEU A 59 -7.57 2.32 12.81
N ILE A 60 -6.36 2.27 13.38
CA ILE A 60 -6.04 1.41 14.54
C ILE A 60 -7.00 1.71 15.70
N GLU A 61 -7.18 2.98 16.06
CA GLU A 61 -8.11 3.38 17.12
C GLU A 61 -9.56 3.03 16.77
N THR A 62 -9.95 3.14 15.50
CA THR A 62 -11.29 2.73 15.04
C THR A 62 -11.50 1.23 15.21
N LEU A 63 -10.55 0.39 14.79
CA LEU A 63 -10.62 -1.07 14.99
C LEU A 63 -10.73 -1.42 16.48
N LYS A 64 -10.00 -0.72 17.35
CA LYS A 64 -10.10 -0.89 18.81
C LYS A 64 -11.49 -0.49 19.34
N VAL A 65 -12.07 0.63 18.89
CA VAL A 65 -13.44 1.04 19.22
C VAL A 65 -14.45 -0.02 18.77
N LEU A 66 -14.21 -0.65 17.62
CA LEU A 66 -15.02 -1.76 17.13
C LEU A 66 -14.83 -3.07 17.93
N GLY A 67 -13.87 -3.11 18.86
CA GLY A 67 -13.67 -4.20 19.83
C GLY A 67 -12.49 -5.14 19.53
N ALA A 68 -11.67 -4.83 18.56
CA ALA A 68 -10.50 -5.64 18.19
C ALA A 68 -9.33 -5.46 19.18
N ASP A 69 -8.53 -6.51 19.36
CA ASP A 69 -7.17 -6.48 19.89
C ASP A 69 -6.20 -6.33 18.71
N VAL A 70 -5.48 -5.21 18.66
CA VAL A 70 -4.74 -4.78 17.45
C VAL A 70 -3.24 -4.79 17.69
N ARG A 71 -2.47 -5.29 16.71
CA ARG A 71 -1.02 -5.17 16.61
C ARG A 71 -0.66 -4.65 15.21
N TRP A 72 0.43 -3.90 15.09
CA TRP A 72 0.72 -3.20 13.83
C TRP A 72 2.20 -3.18 13.47
N ALA A 73 2.49 -3.36 12.18
CA ALA A 73 3.76 -3.07 11.52
C ALA A 73 3.53 -2.20 10.28
N SER A 74 4.55 -1.51 9.79
CA SER A 74 4.47 -0.82 8.51
C SER A 74 4.70 -1.79 7.36
N CYS A 75 4.13 -1.51 6.19
CA CYS A 75 4.37 -2.26 4.96
C CYS A 75 5.46 -1.62 4.07
N ASN A 76 6.20 -0.62 4.58
CA ASN A 76 7.27 0.04 3.84
C ASN A 76 8.25 0.70 4.81
N ILE A 77 9.54 0.54 4.54
CA ILE A 77 10.65 1.00 5.40
C ILE A 77 10.76 2.53 5.56
N PHE A 78 10.14 3.32 4.67
CA PHE A 78 10.24 4.79 4.68
C PHE A 78 8.91 5.50 4.99
N SER A 79 7.79 4.78 5.11
CA SER A 79 6.46 5.38 5.19
C SER A 79 5.96 5.69 6.60
N THR A 80 6.64 5.19 7.64
CA THR A 80 6.22 5.42 9.03
C THR A 80 6.32 6.89 9.41
N ASN A 81 5.26 7.40 10.04
CA ASN A 81 5.28 8.62 10.84
C ASN A 81 5.65 8.24 12.29
N ASP A 82 6.89 8.55 12.69
CA ASP A 82 7.42 8.14 13.99
C ASP A 82 6.61 8.69 15.17
N ALA A 83 6.02 9.88 15.03
CA ALA A 83 5.20 10.48 16.08
C ALA A 83 3.84 9.75 16.20
N ALA A 84 3.20 9.40 15.09
CA ALA A 84 1.96 8.60 15.08
C ALA A 84 2.20 7.22 15.68
N ALA A 85 3.28 6.54 15.30
CA ALA A 85 3.68 5.25 15.86
C ALA A 85 3.88 5.32 17.38
N ALA A 86 4.58 6.35 17.86
CA ALA A 86 4.80 6.60 19.29
C ALA A 86 3.48 6.88 20.03
N ALA A 87 2.56 7.68 19.46
CA ALA A 87 1.28 7.98 20.06
C ALA A 87 0.45 6.71 20.28
N ILE A 88 0.34 5.86 19.27
CA ILE A 88 -0.40 4.59 19.35
C ILE A 88 0.28 3.63 20.33
N ALA A 89 1.61 3.50 20.30
CA ALA A 89 2.35 2.66 21.23
C ALA A 89 2.14 3.10 22.70
N LYS A 90 2.10 4.41 22.96
CA LYS A 90 1.83 4.97 24.31
C LYS A 90 0.45 4.59 24.87
N THR A 91 -0.55 4.33 24.00
CA THR A 91 -1.87 3.82 24.43
C THR A 91 -1.85 2.34 24.83
N GLY A 92 -0.71 1.66 24.73
CA GLY A 92 -0.56 0.24 25.00
C GLY A 92 -0.86 -0.67 23.80
N THR A 93 -1.11 -0.11 22.62
CA THR A 93 -1.24 -0.89 21.39
C THR A 93 0.16 -1.27 20.88
N PRO A 94 0.45 -2.56 20.65
CA PRO A 94 1.74 -2.98 20.12
C PRO A 94 1.96 -2.49 18.69
N VAL A 95 2.92 -1.59 18.51
CA VAL A 95 3.38 -1.07 17.21
C VAL A 95 4.86 -1.39 17.06
N PHE A 96 5.21 -1.95 15.91
CA PHE A 96 6.57 -2.27 15.51
C PHE A 96 6.83 -1.56 14.19
N ALA A 97 7.23 -0.30 14.23
CA ALA A 97 7.46 0.51 13.04
C ALA A 97 8.28 1.78 13.35
N TRP A 98 9.20 2.14 12.46
CA TRP A 98 9.89 3.44 12.44
C TRP A 98 10.35 3.80 11.04
N LYS A 99 10.51 5.08 10.76
CA LYS A 99 11.01 5.52 9.46
C LYS A 99 12.50 5.22 9.32
N GLY A 100 12.87 4.51 8.25
CA GLY A 100 14.25 4.13 7.96
C GLY A 100 14.66 2.79 8.57
N GLU A 101 13.73 1.84 8.66
CA GLU A 101 14.03 0.43 8.92
C GLU A 101 14.98 -0.13 7.87
N THR A 102 15.83 -1.08 8.26
CA THR A 102 16.47 -1.97 7.29
C THR A 102 15.48 -3.04 6.82
N VAL A 103 15.83 -3.77 5.75
CA VAL A 103 14.95 -4.84 5.24
C VAL A 103 14.80 -5.97 6.28
N GLU A 104 15.87 -6.27 7.02
CA GLU A 104 15.85 -7.25 8.11
C GLU A 104 14.96 -6.79 9.27
N GLU A 105 15.05 -5.51 9.65
CA GLU A 105 14.20 -4.92 10.69
C GLU A 105 12.73 -4.92 10.28
N TYR A 106 12.43 -4.67 9.01
CA TYR A 106 11.09 -4.71 8.43
C TYR A 106 10.43 -6.09 8.60
N TRP A 107 11.12 -7.18 8.21
CA TRP A 107 10.58 -8.53 8.36
C TRP A 107 10.48 -8.96 9.82
N TRP A 108 11.43 -8.52 10.64
CA TRP A 108 11.35 -8.70 12.09
C TRP A 108 10.11 -7.99 12.68
N CYS A 109 9.82 -6.74 12.30
CA CYS A 109 8.64 -6.00 12.73
C CYS A 109 7.34 -6.72 12.31
N THR A 110 7.30 -7.23 11.09
CA THR A 110 6.17 -8.02 10.57
C THR A 110 5.93 -9.26 11.42
N ARG A 111 6.97 -10.04 11.75
CA ARG A 111 6.85 -11.20 12.63
C ARG A 111 6.40 -10.84 14.04
N GLU A 112 6.98 -9.80 14.62
CA GLU A 112 6.58 -9.34 15.96
C GLU A 112 5.11 -8.91 15.99
N ALA A 113 4.63 -8.21 14.97
CA ALA A 113 3.22 -7.82 14.87
C ALA A 113 2.29 -9.02 14.67
N LEU A 114 2.73 -10.05 13.94
CA LEU A 114 2.00 -11.31 13.75
C LEU A 114 1.95 -12.21 15.01
N THR A 115 2.78 -11.95 16.02
CA THR A 115 2.93 -12.85 17.17
C THR A 115 2.34 -12.24 18.44
N TRP A 116 1.28 -12.84 18.99
CA TRP A 116 0.69 -12.45 20.29
C TRP A 116 1.52 -12.99 21.47
N PRO A 117 1.34 -12.44 22.70
CA PRO A 117 2.12 -12.86 23.87
C PRO A 117 1.98 -14.35 24.24
N ASP A 118 0.91 -15.00 23.82
CA ASP A 118 0.68 -16.43 23.98
C ASP A 118 1.35 -17.29 22.88
N GLY A 119 2.13 -16.67 22.00
CA GLY A 119 2.80 -17.33 20.88
C GLY A 119 1.90 -17.65 19.68
N GLN A 120 0.61 -17.27 19.74
CA GLN A 120 -0.32 -17.52 18.63
C GLN A 120 -0.37 -16.33 17.65
N GLY A 121 -0.88 -16.60 16.45
CA GLY A 121 -1.09 -15.59 15.39
C GLY A 121 -2.40 -14.80 15.55
N PRO A 122 -2.68 -13.91 14.56
CA PRO A 122 -3.92 -13.15 14.47
C PRO A 122 -5.11 -14.02 14.03
N ASP A 123 -6.32 -13.48 14.22
CA ASP A 123 -7.53 -14.00 13.58
C ASP A 123 -7.77 -13.36 12.21
N LEU A 124 -7.34 -12.09 12.04
CA LEU A 124 -7.57 -11.28 10.86
C LEU A 124 -6.31 -10.48 10.52
N ILE A 125 -6.10 -10.22 9.23
CA ILE A 125 -5.01 -9.39 8.72
C ILE A 125 -5.60 -8.22 7.95
N VAL A 126 -5.08 -7.01 8.18
CA VAL A 126 -5.16 -5.85 7.27
C VAL A 126 -3.82 -5.75 6.59
N ASP A 127 -3.77 -5.98 5.29
CA ASP A 127 -2.51 -6.04 4.53
C ASP A 127 -2.47 -4.98 3.43
N ASP A 128 -1.29 -4.53 3.09
CA ASP A 128 -1.04 -3.58 2.01
C ASP A 128 0.23 -3.99 1.26
N GLY A 129 0.04 -4.53 0.07
CA GLY A 129 1.08 -5.16 -0.73
C GLY A 129 1.19 -6.68 -0.54
N GLY A 130 0.46 -7.23 0.44
CA GLY A 130 0.38 -8.68 0.69
C GLY A 130 1.60 -9.26 1.39
N ASP A 131 2.42 -8.48 2.08
CA ASP A 131 3.66 -8.97 2.67
C ASP A 131 3.44 -9.80 3.95
N ALA A 132 2.50 -9.43 4.83
CA ALA A 132 2.12 -10.28 5.96
C ALA A 132 1.51 -11.60 5.49
N THR A 133 0.67 -11.55 4.47
CA THR A 133 0.11 -12.73 3.79
C THR A 133 1.20 -13.61 3.20
N LEU A 134 2.16 -13.01 2.49
CA LEU A 134 3.31 -13.70 1.90
C LEU A 134 4.17 -14.39 2.98
N PHE A 135 4.43 -13.70 4.10
CA PHE A 135 5.19 -14.23 5.23
C PHE A 135 4.57 -15.53 5.76
N ILE A 136 3.24 -15.58 5.93
CA ILE A 136 2.53 -16.78 6.38
C ILE A 136 2.60 -17.90 5.34
N HIS A 137 2.32 -17.60 4.06
CA HIS A 137 2.33 -18.61 2.98
C HIS A 137 3.73 -19.21 2.76
N ARG A 138 4.77 -18.38 2.67
CA ARG A 138 6.14 -18.81 2.50
C ARG A 138 6.66 -19.55 3.74
N GLY A 139 6.30 -19.06 4.91
CA GLY A 139 6.68 -19.68 6.18
C GLY A 139 6.08 -21.06 6.34
N LEU A 140 4.82 -21.28 5.99
CA LEU A 140 4.18 -22.60 6.02
C LEU A 140 4.85 -23.55 5.01
N ALA A 141 5.15 -23.10 3.80
CA ALA A 141 5.87 -23.91 2.82
C ALA A 141 7.27 -24.31 3.32
N CYS A 142 7.99 -23.40 3.99
CA CYS A 142 9.28 -23.70 4.62
C CYS A 142 9.12 -24.72 5.78
N GLU A 143 8.11 -24.54 6.64
CA GLU A 143 7.80 -25.47 7.73
C GLU A 143 7.57 -26.89 7.21
N GLU A 144 6.77 -27.04 6.15
CA GLU A 144 6.47 -28.34 5.53
C GLU A 144 7.71 -28.96 4.89
N ALA A 145 8.49 -28.19 4.15
CA ALA A 145 9.73 -28.65 3.53
C ALA A 145 10.74 -29.16 4.58
N LEU A 146 10.84 -28.44 5.71
CA LEU A 146 11.74 -28.82 6.80
C LEU A 146 11.26 -30.07 7.57
N LYS A 147 9.95 -30.28 7.73
CA LYS A 147 9.39 -31.53 8.29
C LYS A 147 9.82 -32.73 7.45
N GLY A 148 9.73 -32.63 6.11
CA GLY A 148 10.16 -33.68 5.18
C GLY A 148 11.66 -33.95 5.22
N ALA A 149 12.50 -32.99 5.55
CA ALA A 149 13.98 -33.08 5.56
C ALA A 149 14.60 -33.41 6.94
N LYS A 150 13.83 -33.91 7.90
CA LYS A 150 14.28 -34.19 9.29
C LYS A 150 14.74 -32.98 10.11
N GLY A 151 14.17 -31.79 9.79
CA GLY A 151 14.22 -30.59 10.64
C GLY A 151 15.26 -29.53 10.27
N LEU A 152 15.24 -28.43 11.01
CA LEU A 152 16.07 -27.22 10.81
C LEU A 152 17.57 -27.48 10.70
N LYS A 153 18.08 -28.51 11.40
CA LYS A 153 19.51 -28.90 11.33
C LYS A 153 19.92 -29.36 9.93
N ALA A 154 18.98 -29.89 9.14
CA ALA A 154 19.24 -30.34 7.76
C ALA A 154 19.36 -29.16 6.80
N ALA A 155 18.66 -28.05 7.06
CA ALA A 155 18.71 -26.86 6.19
C ALA A 155 20.04 -26.11 6.27
N LYS A 156 20.84 -26.27 7.33
CA LYS A 156 22.14 -25.55 7.51
C LYS A 156 22.02 -24.04 7.23
N GLY A 157 20.94 -23.38 7.68
CA GLY A 157 20.64 -21.97 7.43
C GLY A 157 20.04 -21.70 6.06
N LEU A 158 20.11 -20.43 5.60
CA LEU A 158 19.48 -19.96 4.36
C LEU A 158 19.94 -20.72 3.11
N ASN A 159 21.24 -21.03 2.99
CA ASN A 159 21.77 -21.74 1.85
C ASN A 159 21.22 -23.18 1.75
N GLY A 160 21.06 -23.86 2.89
CA GLY A 160 20.44 -25.18 2.92
C GLY A 160 18.95 -25.14 2.59
N LEU A 161 18.23 -24.11 3.05
CA LEU A 161 16.83 -23.89 2.69
C LEU A 161 16.67 -23.61 1.19
N LYS A 162 17.53 -22.76 0.60
CA LYS A 162 17.56 -22.51 -0.85
C LYS A 162 17.71 -23.80 -1.65
N ALA A 163 18.66 -24.66 -1.24
CA ALA A 163 18.88 -25.94 -1.89
C ALA A 163 17.67 -26.88 -1.75
N LEU A 164 17.07 -26.96 -0.54
CA LEU A 164 15.94 -27.82 -0.24
C LEU A 164 14.68 -27.44 -1.05
N MET A 165 14.42 -26.15 -1.18
CA MET A 165 13.22 -25.62 -1.85
C MET A 165 13.47 -25.26 -3.33
N GLY A 166 14.67 -25.42 -3.84
CA GLY A 166 15.02 -25.06 -5.23
C GLY A 166 14.99 -23.56 -5.51
N LEU A 167 15.18 -22.71 -4.49
CA LEU A 167 15.12 -21.25 -4.61
C LEU A 167 16.39 -20.74 -5.30
N LYS A 168 16.21 -19.95 -6.37
CA LYS A 168 17.33 -19.39 -7.17
C LYS A 168 17.12 -17.90 -7.35
N ASN A 169 18.23 -17.16 -7.43
CA ASN A 169 18.24 -15.73 -7.76
C ASN A 169 17.33 -14.86 -6.88
N LEU A 170 17.33 -15.12 -5.55
CA LEU A 170 16.57 -14.32 -4.60
C LEU A 170 17.11 -12.89 -4.56
N SER A 171 16.19 -11.92 -4.49
CA SER A 171 16.52 -10.54 -4.16
C SER A 171 16.99 -10.42 -2.69
N ALA A 172 17.62 -9.31 -2.33
CA ALA A 172 18.00 -9.04 -0.94
C ALA A 172 16.79 -9.04 0.01
N GLU A 173 15.64 -8.57 -0.46
CA GLU A 173 14.37 -8.59 0.28
C GLU A 173 13.87 -10.02 0.53
N GLU A 174 13.92 -10.87 -0.49
CA GLU A 174 13.54 -12.28 -0.36
C GLU A 174 14.52 -13.05 0.55
N GLU A 175 15.81 -12.74 0.49
CA GLU A 175 16.81 -13.33 1.41
C GLU A 175 16.51 -12.97 2.88
N ALA A 176 16.19 -11.71 3.15
CA ALA A 176 15.82 -11.26 4.48
C ALA A 176 14.51 -11.91 4.97
N LEU A 177 13.50 -12.01 4.09
CA LEU A 177 12.24 -12.73 4.36
C LEU A 177 12.51 -14.17 4.81
N TYR A 178 13.28 -14.93 4.02
CA TYR A 178 13.56 -16.34 4.37
C TYR A 178 14.46 -16.48 5.60
N ALA A 179 15.35 -15.52 5.84
CA ALA A 179 16.16 -15.49 7.06
C ALA A 179 15.26 -15.32 8.30
N GLU A 180 14.28 -14.42 8.25
CA GLU A 180 13.34 -14.19 9.34
C GLU A 180 12.38 -15.39 9.55
N ILE A 181 11.93 -16.03 8.47
CA ILE A 181 11.17 -17.30 8.54
C ILE A 181 11.97 -18.38 9.28
N LEU A 182 13.25 -18.53 8.97
CA LEU A 182 14.10 -19.48 9.66
C LEU A 182 14.26 -19.16 11.16
N GLN A 183 14.34 -17.87 11.52
CA GLN A 183 14.38 -17.45 12.92
C GLN A 183 13.07 -17.79 13.64
N ALA A 184 11.92 -17.56 13.01
CA ALA A 184 10.61 -17.95 13.57
C ALA A 184 10.53 -19.46 13.82
N LEU A 185 10.92 -20.28 12.83
CA LEU A 185 10.93 -21.73 12.92
C LEU A 185 11.94 -22.28 13.94
N ALA A 186 13.04 -21.55 14.18
CA ALA A 186 14.00 -21.91 15.23
C ALA A 186 13.43 -21.73 16.63
N GLN A 187 12.52 -20.76 16.82
CA GLN A 187 11.83 -20.52 18.09
C GLN A 187 10.65 -21.46 18.29
N ASP A 188 9.82 -21.66 17.28
CA ASP A 188 8.70 -22.60 17.27
C ASP A 188 8.58 -23.28 15.89
N PRO A 189 9.01 -24.54 15.76
CA PRO A 189 8.98 -25.27 14.48
C PRO A 189 7.59 -25.48 13.84
N SER A 190 6.53 -25.13 14.56
CA SER A 190 5.13 -25.27 14.11
C SER A 190 4.36 -23.94 14.13
N TRP A 191 5.08 -22.82 14.23
CA TRP A 191 4.45 -21.51 14.37
C TRP A 191 3.55 -21.15 13.17
N PHE A 192 4.02 -21.37 11.93
CA PHE A 192 3.27 -21.02 10.73
C PHE A 192 2.01 -21.85 10.55
N SER A 193 2.06 -23.15 10.81
CA SER A 193 0.86 -24.01 10.76
C SER A 193 -0.17 -23.59 11.81
N LYS A 194 0.26 -23.25 13.03
CA LYS A 194 -0.64 -22.74 14.07
C LYS A 194 -1.26 -21.38 13.67
N ALA A 195 -0.46 -20.46 13.14
CA ALA A 195 -0.93 -19.15 12.69
C ALA A 195 -1.93 -19.29 11.53
N ALA A 196 -1.60 -20.06 10.50
CA ALA A 196 -2.45 -20.24 9.31
C ALA A 196 -3.83 -20.82 9.65
N VAL A 197 -3.92 -21.80 10.57
CA VAL A 197 -5.20 -22.38 11.00
C VAL A 197 -6.08 -21.36 11.72
N ARG A 198 -5.48 -20.39 12.41
CA ARG A 198 -6.21 -19.37 13.18
C ARG A 198 -6.77 -18.26 12.30
N ILE A 199 -6.06 -17.89 11.23
CA ILE A 199 -6.42 -16.76 10.37
C ILE A 199 -7.73 -17.04 9.65
N ARG A 200 -8.75 -16.20 9.87
CA ARG A 200 -10.08 -16.25 9.24
C ARG A 200 -10.13 -15.48 7.93
N GLY A 201 -9.15 -14.62 7.67
CA GLY A 201 -9.04 -13.90 6.41
C GLY A 201 -8.17 -12.65 6.48
N VAL A 202 -7.91 -12.12 5.29
CA VAL A 202 -7.15 -10.89 5.05
C VAL A 202 -7.99 -9.89 4.26
N SER A 203 -7.84 -8.59 4.54
CA SER A 203 -8.30 -7.53 3.66
C SER A 203 -7.09 -6.81 3.07
N GLU A 204 -7.05 -6.71 1.75
CA GLU A 204 -5.90 -6.19 0.99
C GLU A 204 -6.20 -4.82 0.41
N GLU A 205 -5.30 -3.88 0.67
CA GLU A 205 -5.44 -2.45 0.33
C GLU A 205 -5.05 -2.12 -1.10
N THR A 206 -4.01 -2.77 -1.65
CA THR A 206 -3.39 -2.31 -2.89
C THR A 206 -3.40 -3.32 -4.03
N THR A 207 -3.33 -2.81 -5.26
CA THR A 207 -3.37 -3.60 -6.51
C THR A 207 -2.35 -4.74 -6.52
N THR A 208 -1.14 -4.50 -6.05
CA THR A 208 -0.07 -5.54 -6.08
C THR A 208 -0.38 -6.71 -5.15
N GLY A 209 -0.86 -6.42 -3.93
CA GLY A 209 -1.26 -7.47 -2.99
C GLY A 209 -2.48 -8.24 -3.51
N VAL A 210 -3.46 -7.56 -4.07
CA VAL A 210 -4.62 -8.19 -4.72
C VAL A 210 -4.20 -9.13 -5.85
N HIS A 211 -3.23 -8.71 -6.68
CA HIS A 211 -2.71 -9.58 -7.75
C HIS A 211 -2.06 -10.85 -7.18
N ARG A 212 -1.27 -10.73 -6.10
CA ARG A 212 -0.70 -11.88 -5.38
C ARG A 212 -1.78 -12.83 -4.85
N LEU A 213 -2.86 -12.28 -4.27
CA LEU A 213 -3.99 -13.09 -3.76
C LEU A 213 -4.68 -13.88 -4.87
N TYR A 214 -4.97 -13.26 -6.01
CA TYR A 214 -5.55 -13.96 -7.16
C TYR A 214 -4.61 -15.02 -7.73
N GLN A 215 -3.29 -14.79 -7.75
CA GLN A 215 -2.32 -15.81 -8.16
C GLN A 215 -2.30 -17.01 -7.21
N LEU A 216 -2.37 -16.78 -5.89
CA LEU A 216 -2.47 -17.86 -4.90
C LEU A 216 -3.77 -18.65 -5.05
N GLU A 217 -4.90 -17.96 -5.26
CA GLU A 217 -6.19 -18.61 -5.50
C GLU A 217 -6.17 -19.48 -6.77
N ALA A 218 -5.68 -18.92 -7.88
CA ALA A 218 -5.60 -19.64 -9.15
C ALA A 218 -4.73 -20.91 -9.08
N LYS A 219 -3.71 -20.92 -8.20
CA LYS A 219 -2.86 -22.10 -7.94
C LYS A 219 -3.46 -23.06 -6.90
N GLY A 220 -4.56 -22.70 -6.24
CA GLY A 220 -5.09 -23.46 -5.12
C GLY A 220 -4.24 -23.39 -3.84
N GLU A 221 -3.38 -22.39 -3.72
CA GLU A 221 -2.44 -22.19 -2.61
C GLU A 221 -2.93 -21.16 -1.58
N LEU A 222 -4.08 -20.51 -1.79
CA LEU A 222 -4.65 -19.53 -0.88
C LEU A 222 -5.07 -20.19 0.44
N LEU A 223 -4.40 -19.86 1.55
CA LEU A 223 -4.59 -20.51 2.85
C LEU A 223 -5.87 -20.06 3.58
N PHE A 224 -6.33 -18.85 3.34
CA PHE A 224 -7.48 -18.24 4.00
C PHE A 224 -8.20 -17.25 3.07
N PRO A 225 -9.51 -16.97 3.31
CA PRO A 225 -10.27 -16.04 2.48
C PRO A 225 -9.65 -14.63 2.44
N ALA A 226 -9.87 -13.92 1.33
CA ALA A 226 -9.40 -12.56 1.17
C ALA A 226 -10.50 -11.62 0.69
N VAL A 227 -10.49 -10.37 1.20
CA VAL A 227 -11.31 -9.28 0.68
C VAL A 227 -10.41 -8.31 -0.07
N ASN A 228 -10.64 -8.21 -1.37
CA ASN A 228 -10.03 -7.21 -2.22
C ASN A 228 -10.70 -5.86 -1.97
N VAL A 229 -10.09 -5.06 -1.10
CA VAL A 229 -10.54 -3.69 -0.79
C VAL A 229 -10.14 -2.73 -1.91
N ASN A 230 -8.99 -2.94 -2.54
CA ASN A 230 -8.50 -2.08 -3.63
C ASN A 230 -9.55 -1.85 -4.73
N ASP A 231 -10.32 -2.89 -5.10
CA ASP A 231 -11.28 -2.82 -6.20
C ASP A 231 -12.70 -2.40 -5.75
N SER A 232 -12.89 -2.05 -4.47
CA SER A 232 -14.07 -1.29 -4.06
C SER A 232 -14.08 0.05 -4.79
N VAL A 233 -15.24 0.49 -5.30
CA VAL A 233 -15.29 1.74 -6.08
C VAL A 233 -14.93 2.94 -5.23
N THR A 234 -15.38 2.97 -3.97
CA THR A 234 -15.04 4.01 -3.00
C THR A 234 -13.58 3.95 -2.54
N LYS A 235 -12.80 2.92 -2.94
CA LYS A 235 -11.35 2.90 -2.78
C LYS A 235 -10.68 3.26 -4.10
N SER A 236 -10.82 2.44 -5.15
CA SER A 236 -10.05 2.58 -6.38
C SER A 236 -10.30 3.91 -7.12
N LYS A 237 -11.54 4.40 -7.11
CA LYS A 237 -11.90 5.67 -7.78
C LYS A 237 -11.70 6.91 -6.91
N PHE A 238 -11.29 6.73 -5.64
CA PHE A 238 -10.98 7.82 -4.71
C PHE A 238 -9.49 7.83 -4.37
N ASP A 239 -8.98 6.81 -3.72
CA ASP A 239 -7.58 6.68 -3.31
C ASP A 239 -6.63 6.73 -4.50
N ASN A 240 -6.79 5.82 -5.46
CA ASN A 240 -5.84 5.71 -6.57
C ASN A 240 -5.88 6.95 -7.49
N ILE A 241 -7.03 7.64 -7.61
CA ILE A 241 -7.15 8.84 -8.44
C ILE A 241 -6.85 10.10 -7.62
N TYR A 242 -7.71 10.42 -6.64
CA TYR A 242 -7.63 11.68 -5.89
C TYR A 242 -6.45 11.71 -4.92
N GLY A 243 -6.15 10.56 -4.28
CA GLY A 243 -4.99 10.44 -3.40
C GLY A 243 -3.68 10.69 -4.15
N CYS A 244 -3.51 10.06 -5.31
CA CYS A 244 -2.32 10.28 -6.13
C CYS A 244 -2.29 11.67 -6.77
N ARG A 245 -3.46 12.25 -7.10
CA ARG A 245 -3.57 13.64 -7.59
C ARG A 245 -2.98 14.63 -6.60
N GLU A 246 -3.33 14.51 -5.32
CA GLU A 246 -2.82 15.43 -4.28
C GLU A 246 -1.36 15.10 -3.91
N SER A 247 -1.07 13.85 -3.62
CA SER A 247 0.17 13.46 -2.96
C SER A 247 1.39 13.40 -3.88
N LEU A 248 1.23 13.18 -5.21
CA LEU A 248 2.35 13.21 -6.15
C LEU A 248 3.04 14.58 -6.14
N VAL A 249 2.26 15.62 -6.34
CA VAL A 249 2.78 16.98 -6.46
C VAL A 249 3.35 17.45 -5.12
N ASP A 250 2.72 17.09 -4.00
CA ASP A 250 3.24 17.35 -2.66
C ASP A 250 4.61 16.68 -2.46
N GLY A 251 4.75 15.40 -2.81
CA GLY A 251 6.03 14.68 -2.72
C GLY A 251 7.13 15.30 -3.57
N ILE A 252 6.85 15.65 -4.82
CA ILE A 252 7.83 16.30 -5.71
C ILE A 252 8.24 17.68 -5.18
N LYS A 253 7.27 18.50 -4.74
CA LYS A 253 7.55 19.86 -4.23
C LYS A 253 8.36 19.81 -2.94
N ARG A 254 8.01 18.98 -1.97
CA ARG A 254 8.78 18.83 -0.72
C ARG A 254 10.19 18.28 -0.97
N ALA A 255 10.33 17.35 -1.95
CA ALA A 255 11.62 16.80 -2.31
C ALA A 255 12.55 17.83 -2.95
N THR A 256 12.05 18.68 -3.84
CA THR A 256 12.88 19.41 -4.79
C THR A 256 12.74 20.92 -4.71
N ASP A 257 11.65 21.44 -4.13
CA ASP A 257 11.31 22.86 -4.08
C ASP A 257 11.23 23.53 -5.47
N VAL A 258 11.08 22.74 -6.55
CA VAL A 258 11.06 23.26 -7.93
C VAL A 258 9.68 23.78 -8.31
N MET A 259 9.65 24.77 -9.17
CA MET A 259 8.44 25.20 -9.85
C MET A 259 8.04 24.16 -10.90
N LEU A 260 6.81 23.66 -10.84
CA LEU A 260 6.28 22.69 -11.80
C LEU A 260 5.78 23.36 -13.09
N ALA A 261 5.22 24.56 -12.98
CA ALA A 261 4.69 25.27 -14.14
C ALA A 261 5.74 25.41 -15.25
N GLY A 262 5.31 25.08 -16.48
CA GLY A 262 6.17 25.10 -17.67
C GLY A 262 7.09 23.89 -17.86
N LYS A 263 7.17 22.98 -16.89
CA LYS A 263 7.93 21.72 -17.08
C LYS A 263 7.21 20.77 -18.02
N ASN A 264 8.01 19.98 -18.73
CA ASN A 264 7.54 18.87 -19.53
C ASN A 264 7.53 17.62 -18.63
N ALA A 265 6.35 17.10 -18.34
CA ALA A 265 6.15 15.91 -17.50
C ALA A 265 5.72 14.71 -18.35
N PHE A 266 6.31 13.55 -18.09
CA PHE A 266 5.96 12.29 -18.72
C PHE A 266 5.50 11.30 -17.67
N VAL A 267 4.24 10.85 -17.76
CA VAL A 267 3.63 9.89 -16.84
C VAL A 267 3.57 8.53 -17.52
N CYS A 268 4.21 7.55 -16.92
CA CYS A 268 4.20 6.17 -17.42
C CYS A 268 3.00 5.43 -16.81
N GLY A 269 1.99 5.14 -17.63
CA GLY A 269 0.72 4.54 -17.24
C GLY A 269 -0.43 5.56 -17.17
N TYR A 270 -1.65 5.12 -17.59
CA TYR A 270 -2.87 5.92 -17.51
C TYR A 270 -4.05 5.11 -16.93
N GLY A 271 -3.74 4.20 -16.00
CA GLY A 271 -4.70 3.62 -15.07
C GLY A 271 -5.21 4.65 -14.06
N ASP A 272 -5.89 4.22 -13.00
CA ASP A 272 -6.45 5.15 -12.00
C ASP A 272 -5.37 6.06 -11.37
N VAL A 273 -4.22 5.51 -11.00
CA VAL A 273 -3.06 6.28 -10.48
C VAL A 273 -2.55 7.28 -11.52
N GLY A 274 -2.30 6.81 -12.74
CA GLY A 274 -1.78 7.65 -13.83
C GLY A 274 -2.72 8.79 -14.20
N LYS A 275 -4.03 8.57 -14.18
CA LYS A 275 -5.06 9.61 -14.41
C LYS A 275 -4.94 10.74 -13.37
N GLY A 276 -4.92 10.38 -12.09
CA GLY A 276 -4.76 11.38 -11.03
C GLY A 276 -3.47 12.17 -11.17
N CYS A 277 -2.35 11.49 -11.40
CA CYS A 277 -1.03 12.10 -11.59
C CYS A 277 -0.97 13.05 -12.81
N ALA A 278 -1.46 12.59 -13.95
CA ALA A 278 -1.43 13.39 -15.18
C ALA A 278 -2.29 14.66 -15.06
N GLU A 279 -3.49 14.53 -14.47
CA GLU A 279 -4.37 15.68 -14.22
C GLU A 279 -3.74 16.69 -13.26
N SER A 280 -3.21 16.24 -12.13
CA SER A 280 -2.57 17.10 -11.13
C SER A 280 -1.37 17.87 -11.72
N LEU A 281 -0.53 17.21 -12.50
CA LEU A 281 0.59 17.85 -13.17
C LEU A 281 0.11 18.90 -14.19
N ARG A 282 -0.95 18.61 -14.96
CA ARG A 282 -1.57 19.56 -15.89
C ARG A 282 -2.16 20.77 -15.15
N GLU A 283 -2.86 20.55 -14.02
CA GLU A 283 -3.41 21.62 -13.18
C GLU A 283 -2.30 22.49 -12.55
N ASN A 284 -1.12 21.93 -12.31
CA ASN A 284 0.07 22.68 -11.94
C ASN A 284 0.82 23.28 -13.16
N HIS A 285 0.15 23.39 -14.30
CA HIS A 285 0.64 23.99 -15.55
C HIS A 285 1.87 23.31 -16.17
N CYS A 286 2.07 22.01 -15.92
CA CYS A 286 3.00 21.20 -16.71
C CYS A 286 2.43 20.94 -18.12
N ARG A 287 3.31 20.75 -19.09
CA ARG A 287 2.98 20.09 -20.35
C ARG A 287 3.10 18.59 -20.13
N VAL A 288 1.98 17.86 -20.19
CA VAL A 288 1.93 16.46 -19.82
C VAL A 288 1.77 15.57 -21.05
N ARG A 289 2.57 14.51 -21.11
CA ARG A 289 2.41 13.36 -22.01
C ARG A 289 2.34 12.10 -21.19
N VAL A 290 1.72 11.05 -21.72
CA VAL A 290 1.57 9.78 -21.03
C VAL A 290 2.04 8.62 -21.93
N SER A 291 2.40 7.49 -21.31
CA SER A 291 2.49 6.21 -22.01
C SER A 291 1.48 5.23 -21.47
N GLU A 292 1.01 4.34 -22.32
CA GLU A 292 0.02 3.32 -21.92
C GLU A 292 0.11 2.11 -22.83
N VAL A 293 -0.14 0.91 -22.29
CA VAL A 293 -0.18 -0.36 -23.03
C VAL A 293 -1.60 -0.81 -23.34
N ASP A 294 -2.59 -0.42 -22.48
CA ASP A 294 -3.99 -0.70 -22.69
C ASP A 294 -4.57 0.31 -23.70
N PRO A 295 -5.09 -0.15 -24.86
CA PRO A 295 -5.62 0.74 -25.88
C PRO A 295 -6.86 1.53 -25.41
N ILE A 296 -7.63 1.01 -24.44
CA ILE A 296 -8.79 1.73 -23.88
C ILE A 296 -8.31 2.89 -23.01
N CYS A 297 -7.35 2.64 -22.11
CA CYS A 297 -6.77 3.69 -21.29
C CYS A 297 -6.01 4.72 -22.13
N ALA A 298 -5.29 4.30 -23.16
CA ALA A 298 -4.63 5.20 -24.11
C ALA A 298 -5.65 6.10 -24.84
N LEU A 299 -6.77 5.53 -25.31
CA LEU A 299 -7.82 6.33 -25.93
C LEU A 299 -8.47 7.31 -24.94
N GLN A 300 -8.68 6.90 -23.69
CA GLN A 300 -9.15 7.80 -22.63
C GLN A 300 -8.18 8.97 -22.40
N ALA A 301 -6.87 8.72 -22.43
CA ALA A 301 -5.85 9.76 -22.32
C ALA A 301 -5.95 10.77 -23.47
N CYS A 302 -6.08 10.29 -24.71
CA CYS A 302 -6.28 11.14 -25.88
C CYS A 302 -7.56 12.01 -25.75
N MET A 303 -8.67 11.40 -25.31
CA MET A 303 -9.95 12.11 -25.11
C MET A 303 -9.87 13.13 -23.95
N ALA A 304 -9.00 12.91 -22.96
CA ALA A 304 -8.69 13.86 -21.90
C ALA A 304 -7.71 14.96 -22.33
N GLY A 305 -7.23 14.94 -23.58
CA GLY A 305 -6.35 15.95 -24.16
C GLY A 305 -4.86 15.76 -23.82
N PHE A 306 -4.45 14.54 -23.52
CA PHE A 306 -3.03 14.19 -23.35
C PHE A 306 -2.46 13.56 -24.63
N ASP A 307 -1.22 13.90 -24.97
CA ASP A 307 -0.46 13.19 -25.99
C ASP A 307 -0.03 11.82 -25.42
N VAL A 308 -0.24 10.76 -26.18
CA VAL A 308 0.20 9.41 -25.85
C VAL A 308 1.43 9.06 -26.69
N GLY A 309 2.52 8.61 -26.02
CA GLY A 309 3.77 8.24 -26.66
C GLY A 309 4.52 7.19 -25.87
N THR A 310 5.79 6.97 -26.17
CA THR A 310 6.65 6.01 -25.48
C THR A 310 7.67 6.72 -24.57
N VAL A 311 8.23 6.00 -23.60
CA VAL A 311 9.33 6.54 -22.78
C VAL A 311 10.47 7.04 -23.66
N LYS A 312 10.79 6.30 -24.77
CA LYS A 312 11.88 6.66 -25.69
C LYS A 312 11.65 8.01 -26.36
N ASP A 313 10.42 8.34 -26.73
CA ASP A 313 10.06 9.63 -27.36
C ASP A 313 10.20 10.78 -26.37
N ALA A 314 10.10 10.50 -25.07
CA ALA A 314 10.12 11.50 -24.01
C ALA A 314 11.53 11.83 -23.49
N LEU A 315 12.56 10.98 -23.72
CA LEU A 315 13.87 11.09 -23.06
C LEU A 315 14.54 12.46 -23.23
N LYS A 316 14.41 13.08 -24.42
CA LYS A 316 14.99 14.41 -24.70
C LYS A 316 13.99 15.55 -24.52
N TRP A 317 12.72 15.24 -24.24
CA TRP A 317 11.68 16.24 -24.08
C TRP A 317 11.32 16.49 -22.61
N ALA A 318 11.20 15.45 -21.78
CA ALA A 318 10.73 15.56 -20.41
C ALA A 318 11.79 16.10 -19.43
N ASN A 319 11.32 16.91 -18.47
CA ASN A 319 12.08 17.34 -17.28
C ASN A 319 11.72 16.52 -16.04
N LEU A 320 10.59 15.82 -16.11
CA LEU A 320 10.03 15.05 -15.02
C LEU A 320 9.46 13.75 -15.58
N PHE A 321 9.88 12.60 -15.03
CA PHE A 321 9.29 11.29 -15.28
C PHE A 321 8.64 10.77 -14.01
N VAL A 322 7.42 10.25 -14.15
CA VAL A 322 6.65 9.63 -13.07
C VAL A 322 6.19 8.25 -13.52
N THR A 323 6.53 7.21 -12.78
CA THR A 323 6.03 5.85 -13.04
C THR A 323 4.82 5.53 -12.17
N THR A 324 3.81 4.86 -12.74
CA THR A 324 2.49 4.62 -12.14
C THR A 324 1.89 3.28 -12.55
N THR A 325 2.70 2.35 -13.06
CA THR A 325 2.21 1.16 -13.78
C THR A 325 2.03 -0.08 -12.91
N GLY A 326 2.73 -0.14 -11.76
CA GLY A 326 2.79 -1.35 -10.93
C GLY A 326 3.51 -2.53 -11.63
N ASN A 327 4.29 -2.25 -12.69
CA ASN A 327 5.02 -3.25 -13.46
C ASN A 327 6.53 -3.16 -13.16
N VAL A 328 7.36 -3.76 -13.98
CA VAL A 328 8.82 -3.76 -13.82
C VAL A 328 9.50 -3.11 -15.00
N ASP A 329 10.73 -2.54 -14.78
CA ASP A 329 11.63 -2.04 -15.85
C ASP A 329 10.98 -1.02 -16.79
N ILE A 330 10.12 -0.17 -16.30
CA ILE A 330 9.46 0.88 -17.08
C ILE A 330 10.44 1.96 -17.48
N ILE A 331 11.35 2.35 -16.56
CA ILE A 331 12.48 3.24 -16.84
C ILE A 331 13.77 2.47 -16.58
N THR A 332 14.49 2.18 -17.65
CA THR A 332 15.75 1.44 -17.59
C THR A 332 16.93 2.35 -17.25
N ALA A 333 18.05 1.77 -16.83
CA ALA A 333 19.29 2.51 -16.61
C ALA A 333 19.80 3.16 -17.92
N GLU A 334 19.60 2.50 -19.06
CA GLU A 334 19.90 3.01 -20.39
C GLU A 334 19.04 4.21 -20.78
N ASP A 335 17.80 4.26 -20.33
CA ASP A 335 16.91 5.41 -20.52
C ASP A 335 17.39 6.60 -19.69
N MET A 336 17.68 6.36 -18.40
CA MET A 336 18.19 7.38 -17.50
C MET A 336 19.50 8.00 -17.99
N ALA A 337 20.40 7.19 -18.55
CA ALA A 337 21.63 7.68 -19.17
C ALA A 337 21.43 8.58 -20.41
N LYS A 338 20.24 8.55 -21.00
CA LYS A 338 19.89 9.37 -22.19
C LYS A 338 18.95 10.52 -21.89
N MET A 339 18.49 10.67 -20.65
CA MET A 339 17.62 11.78 -20.25
C MET A 339 18.32 13.14 -20.40
N ARG A 340 17.54 14.20 -20.29
CA ARG A 340 18.09 15.55 -20.24
C ARG A 340 18.80 15.79 -18.92
N ASP A 341 19.75 16.72 -18.93
CA ASP A 341 20.36 17.20 -17.69
C ASP A 341 19.29 17.78 -16.74
N GLN A 342 19.44 17.51 -15.43
CA GLN A 342 18.57 17.92 -14.35
C GLN A 342 17.14 17.32 -14.42
N THR A 343 16.97 16.20 -15.11
CA THR A 343 15.68 15.49 -15.13
C THR A 343 15.39 14.88 -13.76
N ILE A 344 14.15 15.06 -13.29
CA ILE A 344 13.63 14.45 -12.06
C ILE A 344 12.94 13.14 -12.44
N VAL A 345 13.26 12.06 -11.73
CA VAL A 345 12.66 10.74 -11.90
C VAL A 345 12.07 10.28 -10.57
N CYS A 346 10.81 9.91 -10.55
CA CYS A 346 10.13 9.41 -9.37
C CYS A 346 9.09 8.33 -9.71
N ASN A 347 8.74 7.57 -8.70
CA ASN A 347 7.71 6.52 -8.76
C ASN A 347 6.61 6.82 -7.74
N ILE A 348 5.37 6.51 -8.07
CA ILE A 348 4.24 6.52 -7.14
C ILE A 348 3.52 5.15 -7.10
N GLY A 349 4.03 4.15 -7.81
CA GLY A 349 3.65 2.75 -7.67
C GLY A 349 4.16 2.15 -6.35
N HIS A 350 3.54 1.07 -5.89
CA HIS A 350 3.81 0.50 -4.55
C HIS A 350 5.26 0.04 -4.37
N PHE A 351 5.85 -0.63 -5.37
CA PHE A 351 7.23 -1.14 -5.32
C PHE A 351 8.21 -0.35 -6.17
N ASP A 352 9.49 -0.49 -5.89
CA ASP A 352 10.61 0.16 -6.58
C ASP A 352 11.02 -0.51 -7.91
N ALA A 353 10.35 -1.58 -8.33
CA ALA A 353 10.69 -2.34 -9.52
C ALA A 353 10.52 -1.59 -10.85
N GLU A 354 9.73 -0.51 -10.87
CA GLU A 354 9.44 0.25 -12.09
C GLU A 354 10.66 1.01 -12.63
N ILE A 355 11.60 1.38 -11.75
CA ILE A 355 12.83 2.10 -12.11
C ILE A 355 14.04 1.24 -11.79
N GLN A 356 14.91 1.00 -12.77
CA GLN A 356 16.09 0.15 -12.59
C GLN A 356 17.18 0.81 -11.74
N VAL A 357 16.90 1.06 -10.47
CA VAL A 357 17.79 1.78 -9.54
C VAL A 357 19.09 1.01 -9.30
N ALA A 358 19.04 -0.29 -9.07
CA ALA A 358 20.22 -1.13 -8.85
C ALA A 358 21.17 -1.09 -10.07
N ARG A 359 20.62 -1.15 -11.29
CA ARG A 359 21.44 -1.02 -12.53
C ARG A 359 21.97 0.40 -12.71
N LEU A 360 21.23 1.43 -12.32
CA LEU A 360 21.71 2.81 -12.32
C LEU A 360 22.90 2.99 -11.37
N MET A 361 22.81 2.44 -10.16
CA MET A 361 23.93 2.47 -9.19
C MET A 361 25.17 1.76 -9.71
N ALA A 362 25.00 0.68 -10.46
CA ALA A 362 26.08 -0.10 -11.10
C ALA A 362 26.53 0.47 -12.46
N TRP A 363 25.92 1.55 -12.94
CA TRP A 363 26.21 2.10 -14.26
C TRP A 363 27.66 2.63 -14.35
N PRO A 364 28.43 2.27 -15.40
CA PRO A 364 29.84 2.61 -15.47
C PRO A 364 30.12 4.11 -15.40
N GLY A 365 30.75 4.54 -14.29
CA GLY A 365 31.18 5.92 -14.07
C GLY A 365 30.09 6.87 -13.59
N VAL A 366 28.93 6.37 -13.19
CA VAL A 366 27.91 7.15 -12.48
C VAL A 366 28.39 7.43 -11.05
N LYS A 367 28.13 8.65 -10.59
CA LYS A 367 28.37 9.07 -9.21
C LYS A 367 27.06 9.47 -8.54
N ARG A 368 26.67 8.74 -7.49
CA ARG A 368 25.55 9.13 -6.59
C ARG A 368 26.02 10.20 -5.61
N THR A 369 25.20 11.22 -5.41
CA THR A 369 25.37 12.25 -4.38
C THR A 369 24.01 12.49 -3.73
N THR A 370 23.86 12.13 -2.45
CA THR A 370 22.65 12.45 -1.68
C THR A 370 22.60 13.93 -1.38
N ILE A 371 21.58 14.61 -1.85
CA ILE A 371 21.37 16.06 -1.65
C ILE A 371 20.72 16.30 -0.29
N LYS A 372 19.68 15.55 0.02
CA LYS A 372 18.98 15.49 1.30
C LYS A 372 18.31 14.12 1.42
N PRO A 373 17.79 13.70 2.57
CA PRO A 373 17.09 12.42 2.68
C PRO A 373 16.07 12.22 1.56
N GLN A 374 16.09 11.05 0.91
CA GLN A 374 15.20 10.66 -0.19
C GLN A 374 15.38 11.47 -1.52
N VAL A 375 16.46 12.23 -1.66
CA VAL A 375 16.77 12.99 -2.88
C VAL A 375 18.21 12.75 -3.29
N ASP A 376 18.41 11.96 -4.31
CA ASP A 376 19.71 11.59 -4.84
C ASP A 376 19.95 12.14 -6.24
N ARG A 377 21.13 12.72 -6.44
CA ARG A 377 21.64 13.11 -7.74
C ARG A 377 22.57 12.04 -8.29
N PHE A 378 22.33 11.60 -9.50
CA PHE A 378 23.20 10.69 -10.23
C PHE A 378 23.86 11.47 -11.38
N THR A 379 25.17 11.62 -11.32
CA THR A 379 25.97 12.33 -12.35
C THR A 379 26.67 11.31 -13.24
N PHE A 380 26.46 11.40 -14.54
CA PHE A 380 27.06 10.54 -15.58
C PHE A 380 28.42 11.06 -16.04
N LYS A 381 29.17 10.22 -16.79
CA LYS A 381 30.53 10.56 -17.25
C LYS A 381 30.62 11.80 -18.13
N ASP A 382 29.57 12.10 -18.88
CA ASP A 382 29.49 13.26 -19.76
C ASP A 382 29.11 14.56 -19.02
N GLY A 383 28.90 14.47 -17.70
CA GLY A 383 28.60 15.58 -16.83
C GLY A 383 27.09 15.86 -16.61
N HIS A 384 26.21 15.27 -17.42
CA HIS A 384 24.79 15.42 -17.16
C HIS A 384 24.36 14.68 -15.88
N SER A 385 23.31 15.15 -15.25
CA SER A 385 22.81 14.57 -13.99
C SER A 385 21.30 14.38 -14.05
N ILE A 386 20.79 13.41 -13.27
CA ILE A 386 19.38 13.25 -12.98
C ILE A 386 19.18 13.24 -11.47
N TYR A 387 17.96 13.56 -11.03
CA TYR A 387 17.53 13.41 -9.65
C TYR A 387 16.58 12.24 -9.53
N LEU A 388 16.89 11.30 -8.65
CA LEU A 388 16.02 10.19 -8.30
C LEU A 388 15.41 10.46 -6.92
N LEU A 389 14.10 10.39 -6.80
CA LEU A 389 13.37 10.62 -5.56
C LEU A 389 13.00 9.29 -4.89
N ALA A 390 13.05 9.26 -3.56
CA ALA A 390 12.68 8.12 -2.70
C ALA A 390 13.34 6.79 -3.11
N GLU A 391 14.54 6.84 -3.71
CA GLU A 391 15.25 5.66 -4.24
C GLU A 391 14.40 4.81 -5.21
N GLY A 392 13.48 5.44 -5.95
CA GLY A 392 12.55 4.75 -6.87
C GLY A 392 11.32 4.15 -6.19
N ARG A 393 11.18 4.29 -4.85
CA ARG A 393 10.00 3.88 -4.08
C ARG A 393 8.92 4.96 -4.13
N LEU A 394 7.83 4.77 -3.39
CA LEU A 394 6.69 5.71 -3.28
C LEU A 394 7.14 7.14 -2.92
N VAL A 395 7.13 8.06 -3.89
CA VAL A 395 7.56 9.44 -3.70
C VAL A 395 6.68 10.21 -2.71
N ASN A 396 5.38 9.94 -2.70
CA ASN A 396 4.41 10.59 -1.82
C ASN A 396 4.62 10.25 -0.32
N LEU A 397 5.08 9.06 0.00
CA LEU A 397 5.38 8.62 1.37
C LEU A 397 6.87 8.81 1.73
N GLY A 398 7.77 8.59 0.78
CA GLY A 398 9.20 8.78 0.99
C GLY A 398 9.57 10.25 1.20
N CYS A 399 9.00 11.14 0.38
CA CYS A 399 9.33 12.57 0.35
C CYS A 399 8.27 13.46 1.02
N ALA A 400 7.05 12.94 1.29
CA ALA A 400 5.96 13.67 1.93
C ALA A 400 5.25 12.81 2.98
N THR A 401 3.94 13.02 3.17
CA THR A 401 3.13 12.39 4.22
C THR A 401 2.12 11.37 3.70
N GLY A 402 2.08 11.12 2.38
CA GLY A 402 1.14 10.21 1.75
C GLY A 402 -0.14 10.88 1.25
N HIS A 403 -1.21 10.09 1.14
CA HIS A 403 -2.51 10.58 0.71
C HIS A 403 -3.21 11.39 1.81
N PRO A 404 -4.07 12.38 1.46
CA PRO A 404 -4.79 13.18 2.44
C PRO A 404 -5.85 12.36 3.17
N GLY A 405 -6.16 12.78 4.41
CA GLY A 405 -7.04 12.07 5.33
C GLY A 405 -8.41 11.73 4.79
N PHE A 406 -9.06 12.64 4.05
CA PHE A 406 -10.39 12.36 3.50
C PHE A 406 -10.40 11.15 2.54
N VAL A 407 -9.36 11.02 1.74
CA VAL A 407 -9.19 9.88 0.81
C VAL A 407 -8.93 8.62 1.59
N MET A 408 -7.99 8.65 2.55
CA MET A 408 -7.67 7.51 3.40
C MET A 408 -8.85 7.12 4.30
N SER A 409 -9.70 8.07 4.70
CA SER A 409 -10.95 7.77 5.38
C SER A 409 -11.85 6.85 4.56
N SER A 410 -11.94 7.06 3.24
CA SER A 410 -12.71 6.19 2.35
C SER A 410 -12.11 4.78 2.29
N SER A 411 -10.80 4.65 2.04
CA SER A 411 -10.08 3.39 2.00
C SER A 411 -10.20 2.63 3.32
N PHE A 412 -9.97 3.30 4.44
CA PHE A 412 -9.97 2.67 5.76
C PHE A 412 -11.36 2.35 6.29
N THR A 413 -12.39 3.05 5.85
CA THR A 413 -13.78 2.63 6.10
C THR A 413 -14.09 1.31 5.39
N ASN A 414 -13.61 1.14 4.14
CA ASN A 414 -13.67 -0.14 3.43
C ASN A 414 -12.95 -1.25 4.23
N GLN A 415 -11.75 -0.97 4.77
CA GLN A 415 -11.02 -1.93 5.60
C GLN A 415 -11.82 -2.34 6.84
N CYS A 416 -12.40 -1.39 7.57
CA CYS A 416 -13.23 -1.70 8.74
C CYS A 416 -14.42 -2.60 8.38
N LEU A 417 -15.11 -2.31 7.27
CA LEU A 417 -16.25 -3.11 6.82
C LEU A 417 -15.80 -4.51 6.35
N ALA A 418 -14.65 -4.61 5.67
CA ALA A 418 -14.06 -5.88 5.25
C ALA A 418 -13.68 -6.75 6.45
N GLN A 419 -13.05 -6.17 7.48
CA GLN A 419 -12.71 -6.88 8.71
C GLN A 419 -13.97 -7.38 9.45
N MET A 420 -15.02 -6.57 9.52
CA MET A 420 -16.30 -7.02 10.11
C MET A 420 -16.94 -8.16 9.30
N MET A 421 -16.84 -8.11 7.96
CA MET A 421 -17.36 -9.16 7.09
C MET A 421 -16.58 -10.47 7.27
N LEU A 422 -15.26 -10.41 7.31
CA LEU A 422 -14.38 -11.57 7.55
C LEU A 422 -14.61 -12.18 8.94
N TRP A 423 -14.74 -11.33 9.97
CA TRP A 423 -15.00 -11.80 11.34
C TRP A 423 -16.34 -12.51 11.49
N LYS A 424 -17.37 -12.02 10.79
CA LYS A 424 -18.67 -12.69 10.72
C LYS A 424 -18.57 -14.07 10.06
N GLY A 425 -17.63 -14.27 9.16
CA GLY A 425 -17.40 -15.53 8.44
C GLY A 425 -18.28 -15.71 7.20
N GLY A 426 -18.07 -16.83 6.51
CA GLY A 426 -18.80 -17.19 5.29
C GLY A 426 -18.16 -16.70 3.99
N VAL A 427 -17.03 -15.98 4.06
CA VAL A 427 -16.23 -15.59 2.89
C VAL A 427 -15.42 -16.79 2.38
N LYS A 428 -15.32 -16.95 1.06
CA LYS A 428 -14.51 -18.01 0.41
C LYS A 428 -13.75 -17.40 -0.75
N GLY A 429 -12.48 -17.80 -0.91
CA GLY A 429 -11.62 -17.31 -1.98
C GLY A 429 -11.34 -15.81 -1.86
N VAL A 430 -11.04 -15.17 -2.99
CA VAL A 430 -10.82 -13.73 -3.09
C VAL A 430 -12.11 -13.05 -3.55
N VAL A 431 -12.68 -12.19 -2.70
CA VAL A 431 -13.93 -11.49 -3.00
C VAL A 431 -13.74 -9.97 -2.87
N ARG A 432 -14.59 -9.20 -3.53
CA ARG A 432 -14.72 -7.74 -3.33
C ARG A 432 -15.78 -7.46 -2.28
N LEU A 433 -15.75 -6.27 -1.69
CA LEU A 433 -16.87 -5.82 -0.85
C LEU A 433 -18.15 -5.76 -1.70
N PRO A 434 -19.28 -6.30 -1.18
CA PRO A 434 -20.58 -6.17 -1.84
C PRO A 434 -20.94 -4.70 -2.11
N LYS A 435 -21.59 -4.42 -3.24
CA LYS A 435 -21.98 -3.07 -3.64
C LYS A 435 -22.71 -2.29 -2.55
N LYS A 436 -23.51 -2.97 -1.74
CA LYS A 436 -24.21 -2.36 -0.60
C LYS A 436 -23.24 -1.81 0.45
N LEU A 437 -22.12 -2.46 0.71
CA LEU A 437 -21.10 -1.98 1.65
C LEU A 437 -20.25 -0.87 1.02
N ASP A 438 -19.96 -0.96 -0.26
CA ASP A 438 -19.28 0.10 -1.02
C ASP A 438 -20.11 1.41 -1.01
N GLU A 439 -21.44 1.31 -1.23
CA GLU A 439 -22.36 2.45 -1.08
C GLU A 439 -22.45 2.97 0.38
N GLU A 440 -22.34 2.08 1.36
CA GLU A 440 -22.31 2.48 2.78
C GLU A 440 -21.09 3.34 3.09
N VAL A 441 -19.91 3.01 2.57
CA VAL A 441 -18.71 3.86 2.68
C VAL A 441 -18.99 5.26 2.17
N ALA A 442 -19.56 5.38 0.97
CA ALA A 442 -19.93 6.69 0.41
C ALA A 442 -20.92 7.45 1.31
N ARG A 443 -21.95 6.77 1.82
CA ARG A 443 -22.96 7.39 2.70
C ARG A 443 -22.35 7.97 3.99
N LEU A 444 -21.38 7.27 4.58
CA LEU A 444 -20.69 7.71 5.79
C LEU A 444 -19.86 8.99 5.57
N HIS A 445 -19.50 9.30 4.34
CA HIS A 445 -18.72 10.51 3.99
C HIS A 445 -19.58 11.70 3.54
N LEU A 446 -20.77 11.44 2.98
CA LEU A 446 -21.56 12.48 2.32
C LEU A 446 -22.03 13.56 3.29
N ALA A 447 -22.38 13.21 4.53
CA ALA A 447 -22.83 14.17 5.53
C ALA A 447 -21.76 15.24 5.81
N ALA A 448 -20.49 14.85 5.89
CA ALA A 448 -19.36 15.77 6.11
C ALA A 448 -19.13 16.74 4.94
N ARG A 449 -19.63 16.40 3.74
CA ARG A 449 -19.58 17.28 2.57
C ARG A 449 -20.87 18.10 2.37
N GLY A 450 -21.81 18.05 3.33
CA GLY A 450 -23.10 18.75 3.23
C GLY A 450 -24.00 18.23 2.11
N ALA A 451 -23.69 17.04 1.56
CA ALA A 451 -24.41 16.48 0.44
C ALA A 451 -25.72 15.82 0.87
N LYS A 452 -26.78 16.05 0.11
CA LYS A 452 -28.11 15.46 0.31
C LYS A 452 -28.45 14.57 -0.87
N LEU A 453 -28.65 13.28 -0.61
CA LEU A 453 -29.07 12.33 -1.64
C LEU A 453 -30.55 12.50 -1.97
N THR A 454 -30.88 12.46 -3.25
CA THR A 454 -32.25 12.29 -3.71
C THR A 454 -32.72 10.88 -3.37
N ARG A 455 -33.91 10.76 -2.79
CA ARG A 455 -34.53 9.48 -2.50
C ARG A 455 -35.48 9.10 -3.65
N LEU A 456 -35.34 7.88 -4.18
CA LEU A 456 -36.24 7.37 -5.18
C LEU A 456 -37.67 7.17 -4.60
N THR A 457 -38.67 7.56 -5.38
CA THR A 457 -40.05 7.08 -5.15
C THR A 457 -40.13 5.61 -5.55
N LYS A 458 -41.11 4.87 -5.03
CA LYS A 458 -41.34 3.49 -5.43
C LYS A 458 -41.48 3.33 -6.96
N ARG A 459 -42.23 4.24 -7.60
CA ARG A 459 -42.42 4.26 -9.06
C ARG A 459 -41.08 4.42 -9.81
N GLN A 460 -40.21 5.28 -9.34
CA GLN A 460 -38.86 5.47 -9.94
C GLN A 460 -37.98 4.24 -9.74
N ALA A 461 -37.98 3.67 -8.56
CA ALA A 461 -37.23 2.46 -8.25
C ALA A 461 -37.71 1.26 -9.10
N ASP A 462 -39.03 1.06 -9.20
CA ASP A 462 -39.64 -0.01 -10.03
C ASP A 462 -39.32 0.19 -11.51
N TYR A 463 -39.32 1.44 -12.01
CA TYR A 463 -39.02 1.75 -13.40
C TYR A 463 -37.60 1.38 -13.83
N ILE A 464 -36.60 1.64 -12.95
CA ILE A 464 -35.20 1.34 -13.22
C ILE A 464 -34.75 -0.02 -12.63
N GLY A 465 -35.65 -0.76 -12.00
CA GLY A 465 -35.39 -2.12 -11.50
C GLY A 465 -34.39 -2.18 -10.32
N VAL A 466 -34.40 -1.18 -9.43
CA VAL A 466 -33.53 -1.16 -8.24
C VAL A 466 -34.35 -0.96 -6.96
N PRO A 467 -33.82 -1.36 -5.77
CA PRO A 467 -34.46 -1.02 -4.50
C PRO A 467 -34.45 0.50 -4.22
N VAL A 468 -35.46 1.02 -3.49
CA VAL A 468 -35.55 2.44 -3.13
C VAL A 468 -34.31 2.94 -2.38
N ASP A 469 -33.72 2.09 -1.55
CA ASP A 469 -32.56 2.42 -0.70
C ASP A 469 -31.23 1.81 -1.20
N GLY A 470 -31.20 1.31 -2.48
CA GLY A 470 -30.02 0.70 -3.11
C GLY A 470 -29.84 -0.80 -2.79
N PRO A 471 -28.84 -1.44 -3.34
CA PRO A 471 -27.82 -0.84 -4.23
C PRO A 471 -28.41 -0.33 -5.55
N PHE A 472 -27.90 0.83 -6.00
CA PHE A 472 -28.41 1.52 -7.21
C PHE A 472 -27.77 1.04 -8.52
N LYS A 473 -26.68 0.27 -8.42
CA LYS A 473 -25.96 -0.31 -9.55
C LYS A 473 -25.69 -1.79 -9.28
N PRO A 474 -25.63 -2.62 -10.33
CA PRO A 474 -25.32 -4.04 -10.19
C PRO A 474 -23.86 -4.24 -9.70
N GLU A 475 -23.58 -5.42 -9.15
CA GLU A 475 -22.27 -5.77 -8.55
C GLU A 475 -21.09 -5.57 -9.51
N HIS A 476 -21.27 -5.77 -10.82
CA HIS A 476 -20.21 -5.63 -11.82
C HIS A 476 -19.93 -4.19 -12.26
N TYR A 477 -20.77 -3.23 -11.90
CA TYR A 477 -20.62 -1.84 -12.36
C TYR A 477 -19.44 -1.15 -11.65
N ARG A 478 -18.61 -0.42 -12.39
CA ARG A 478 -17.33 0.17 -11.93
C ARG A 478 -17.20 1.69 -12.10
N TYR A 479 -18.25 2.44 -12.30
CA TYR A 479 -18.30 3.93 -12.39
C TYR A 479 -17.27 4.57 -13.34
#